data_5b41d3407a418ca81910a5e6603625c3
#
_entry.id   5b41d3407a418ca81910a5e6603625c3
#
_cell.length_a   1.000
_cell.length_b   1.000
_cell.length_c   1.000
_cell.angle_alpha   90.00
_cell.angle_beta   90.00
_cell.angle_gamma   90.00
#
_symmetry.space_group_name_H-M   'P 1'
#
loop_
_entity.id
_entity.type
_entity.pdbx_description
1 polymer ?
#
loop_
_entity_poly.entity_id
_entity_poly.type
_entity_poly.pdbx_seq_one_letter_code
_entity_poly.pdbx_strand_id
1 'polypeptide(L)'
;MSHPLHPALFETSYDRAICDIGIVHLGFGAFHRAHQALYVDDYMDQTDDLRWGIAAVNLRAADAAAFSGLEVESNGYVVKSMSSSGKVGFRRVRSHVHFADWTQGPDSAEALLALPSVHMVTITVTESGYYLDEAGALNPEDPVMKAELSGANPTTIYGYLSRALALRKAANLGEISILCCDNIRQNGKMLQRNLFAYLDIQGDTDLADWVKSSVTFPCSMVDRITPRSTDALRFDVESLFGPSPFAPVMAEDFLQWVVEDDFIAARPDLPKVGVIFTKNVDPYEEAKIRILNGGHTC
;
A
#
# COMPACT_ATOMS: atom_id res chain seq x y z
N MET A 1 29.93 -35.72 1.34
CA MET A 1 29.65 -34.38 1.87
C MET A 1 28.30 -33.98 1.31
N SER A 2 27.26 -34.02 2.12
CA SER A 2 25.91 -33.56 1.73
C SER A 2 25.97 -32.04 1.57
N HIS A 3 25.76 -31.54 0.34
CA HIS A 3 25.48 -30.10 0.16
C HIS A 3 24.32 -29.69 1.07
N PRO A 4 24.44 -28.61 1.84
CA PRO A 4 23.30 -28.09 2.57
C PRO A 4 22.22 -27.84 1.53
N LEU A 5 21.02 -28.41 1.75
CA LEU A 5 19.85 -28.14 0.94
C LEU A 5 19.59 -26.63 1.04
N HIS A 6 19.76 -25.88 -0.05
CA HIS A 6 19.34 -24.48 -0.11
C HIS A 6 17.84 -24.42 0.22
N PRO A 7 17.43 -23.52 1.11
CA PRO A 7 16.01 -23.35 1.39
C PRO A 7 15.28 -23.03 0.08
N ALA A 8 14.11 -23.65 -0.12
CA ALA A 8 13.30 -23.41 -1.30
C ALA A 8 12.79 -21.96 -1.30
N LEU A 9 13.02 -21.25 -2.39
CA LEU A 9 12.38 -19.96 -2.66
C LEU A 9 11.06 -20.22 -3.38
N PHE A 10 9.95 -19.84 -2.76
CA PHE A 10 8.67 -19.83 -3.46
C PHE A 10 8.58 -18.60 -4.36
N GLU A 11 8.18 -18.77 -5.59
CA GLU A 11 8.05 -17.72 -6.58
C GLU A 11 6.81 -18.01 -7.46
N THR A 12 6.02 -16.99 -7.74
CA THR A 12 4.88 -17.07 -8.64
C THR A 12 5.32 -17.19 -10.10
N SER A 13 4.47 -17.71 -10.98
CA SER A 13 4.85 -18.09 -12.34
C SER A 13 4.30 -17.17 -13.44
N TYR A 14 3.40 -16.23 -13.13
CA TYR A 14 2.80 -15.35 -14.13
C TYR A 14 3.83 -14.43 -14.83
N ASP A 15 3.53 -14.05 -16.07
CA ASP A 15 4.36 -13.12 -16.84
C ASP A 15 4.10 -11.67 -16.42
N ARG A 16 5.06 -11.07 -15.73
CA ARG A 16 4.98 -9.66 -15.28
C ARG A 16 4.96 -8.65 -16.43
N ALA A 17 5.54 -9.00 -17.58
CA ALA A 17 5.66 -8.08 -18.71
C ALA A 17 4.32 -7.74 -19.34
N ILE A 18 3.30 -8.58 -19.14
CA ILE A 18 1.95 -8.37 -19.66
C ILE A 18 0.95 -7.94 -18.58
N CYS A 19 1.40 -7.68 -17.35
CA CYS A 19 0.52 -7.19 -16.30
C CYS A 19 0.14 -5.73 -16.56
N ASP A 20 -1.15 -5.43 -16.47
CA ASP A 20 -1.63 -4.05 -16.39
C ASP A 20 -1.40 -3.47 -14.99
N ILE A 21 -1.38 -2.15 -14.89
CA ILE A 21 -1.44 -1.46 -13.59
C ILE A 21 -2.91 -1.30 -13.22
N GLY A 22 -3.38 -2.11 -12.26
CA GLY A 22 -4.75 -2.01 -11.71
C GLY A 22 -4.82 -1.32 -10.37
N ILE A 23 -3.69 -1.31 -9.65
CA ILE A 23 -3.56 -0.77 -8.31
C ILE A 23 -2.43 0.25 -8.27
N VAL A 24 -2.68 1.42 -7.68
CA VAL A 24 -1.63 2.37 -7.29
C VAL A 24 -1.46 2.29 -5.78
N HIS A 25 -0.22 2.05 -5.31
CA HIS A 25 0.08 1.99 -3.89
C HIS A 25 0.91 3.19 -3.46
N LEU A 26 0.41 3.94 -2.48
CA LEU A 26 1.11 5.08 -1.88
C LEU A 26 1.92 4.64 -0.66
N GLY A 27 3.25 4.75 -0.79
CA GLY A 27 4.22 4.23 0.15
C GLY A 27 4.76 2.84 -0.25
N PHE A 28 6.06 2.59 -0.08
CA PHE A 28 6.69 1.31 -0.42
C PHE A 28 7.40 0.72 0.81
N GLY A 29 6.71 0.79 1.96
CA GLY A 29 7.23 0.33 3.24
C GLY A 29 7.27 -1.20 3.37
N ALA A 30 7.97 -1.67 4.40
CA ALA A 30 8.11 -3.11 4.69
C ALA A 30 6.73 -3.77 4.92
N PHE A 31 5.81 -3.07 5.58
CA PHE A 31 4.48 -3.61 5.85
C PHE A 31 3.72 -3.93 4.56
N HIS A 32 3.56 -2.97 3.66
CA HIS A 32 2.91 -3.21 2.37
C HIS A 32 3.54 -4.37 1.61
N ARG A 33 4.88 -4.36 1.52
CA ARG A 33 5.65 -5.39 0.80
C ARG A 33 5.47 -6.80 1.38
N ALA A 34 5.22 -6.90 2.67
CA ALA A 34 4.95 -8.16 3.35
C ALA A 34 3.47 -8.44 3.55
N HIS A 35 2.55 -7.58 3.10
CA HIS A 35 1.11 -7.71 3.35
C HIS A 35 0.30 -7.64 2.06
N GLN A 36 -0.20 -6.47 1.65
CA GLN A 36 -1.07 -6.32 0.48
C GLN A 36 -0.45 -6.89 -0.79
N ALA A 37 0.83 -6.65 -0.98
CA ALA A 37 1.55 -7.10 -2.17
C ALA A 37 1.58 -8.63 -2.31
N LEU A 38 1.59 -9.39 -1.19
CA LEU A 38 1.51 -10.85 -1.23
C LEU A 38 0.14 -11.33 -1.70
N TYR A 39 -0.93 -10.74 -1.19
CA TYR A 39 -2.29 -11.10 -1.61
C TYR A 39 -2.52 -10.86 -3.11
N VAL A 40 -2.02 -9.73 -3.62
CA VAL A 40 -2.12 -9.42 -5.05
C VAL A 40 -1.27 -10.37 -5.89
N ASP A 41 -0.06 -10.70 -5.42
CA ASP A 41 0.84 -11.67 -6.06
C ASP A 41 0.21 -13.06 -6.15
N ASP A 42 -0.38 -13.54 -5.04
CA ASP A 42 -1.13 -14.81 -5.00
C ASP A 42 -2.36 -14.78 -5.90
N TYR A 43 -3.09 -13.66 -5.90
CA TYR A 43 -4.30 -13.53 -6.71
C TYR A 43 -3.99 -13.64 -8.20
N MET A 44 -3.00 -12.91 -8.69
CA MET A 44 -2.60 -12.96 -10.09
C MET A 44 -2.10 -14.35 -10.49
N ASP A 45 -1.34 -15.01 -9.63
CA ASP A 45 -0.82 -16.36 -9.91
C ASP A 45 -1.94 -17.43 -9.93
N GLN A 46 -2.89 -17.34 -8.99
CA GLN A 46 -3.98 -18.33 -8.89
C GLN A 46 -5.08 -18.16 -9.93
N THR A 47 -5.28 -16.95 -10.45
CA THR A 47 -6.43 -16.62 -11.30
C THR A 47 -6.06 -16.28 -12.73
N ASP A 48 -4.78 -16.05 -13.02
CA ASP A 48 -4.29 -15.51 -14.29
C ASP A 48 -4.95 -14.16 -14.67
N ASP A 49 -5.51 -13.45 -13.67
CA ASP A 49 -6.07 -12.11 -13.86
C ASP A 49 -4.99 -11.05 -13.65
N LEU A 50 -4.22 -10.82 -14.69
CA LEU A 50 -3.02 -9.99 -14.68
C LEU A 50 -3.31 -8.47 -14.77
N ARG A 51 -4.57 -8.07 -14.65
CA ARG A 51 -4.99 -6.65 -14.62
C ARG A 51 -4.62 -5.92 -13.34
N TRP A 52 -4.12 -6.61 -12.31
CA TRP A 52 -4.00 -6.08 -10.94
C TRP A 52 -2.56 -5.83 -10.49
N GLY A 53 -1.63 -5.69 -11.42
CA GLY A 53 -0.27 -5.27 -11.07
C GLY A 53 -0.26 -3.96 -10.29
N ILE A 54 0.71 -3.81 -9.40
CA ILE A 54 0.84 -2.67 -8.50
C ILE A 54 1.85 -1.68 -9.05
N ALA A 55 1.47 -0.41 -9.18
CA ALA A 55 2.40 0.71 -9.28
C ALA A 55 2.68 1.27 -7.89
N ALA A 56 3.92 1.20 -7.43
CA ALA A 56 4.33 1.80 -6.17
C ALA A 56 4.73 3.26 -6.35
N VAL A 57 4.24 4.14 -5.48
CA VAL A 57 4.56 5.57 -5.49
C VAL A 57 5.31 5.95 -4.21
N ASN A 58 6.52 6.47 -4.37
CA ASN A 58 7.25 7.08 -3.27
C ASN A 58 6.78 8.51 -3.03
N LEU A 59 6.40 8.83 -1.78
CA LEU A 59 5.97 10.17 -1.37
C LEU A 59 7.03 10.90 -0.53
N ARG A 60 8.14 10.25 -0.17
CA ARG A 60 9.10 10.77 0.80
C ARG A 60 10.45 11.03 0.15
N ALA A 61 10.89 12.29 0.19
CA ALA A 61 12.22 12.67 -0.33
C ALA A 61 13.37 11.90 0.35
N ALA A 62 13.23 11.54 1.63
CA ALA A 62 14.22 10.73 2.34
C ALA A 62 14.42 9.32 1.76
N ASP A 63 13.42 8.78 1.06
CA ASP A 63 13.45 7.44 0.48
C ASP A 63 13.80 7.46 -1.02
N ALA A 64 13.88 8.64 -1.65
CA ALA A 64 14.10 8.82 -3.09
C ALA A 64 15.34 8.08 -3.61
N ALA A 65 16.46 8.16 -2.90
CA ALA A 65 17.70 7.51 -3.32
C ALA A 65 17.61 5.98 -3.30
N ALA A 66 16.90 5.41 -2.31
CA ALA A 66 16.67 3.97 -2.24
C ALA A 66 15.63 3.52 -3.28
N PHE A 67 14.70 4.40 -3.62
CA PHE A 67 13.61 4.12 -4.55
C PHE A 67 14.06 4.21 -6.01
N SER A 68 14.97 5.12 -6.35
CA SER A 68 15.44 5.34 -7.73
C SER A 68 16.11 4.11 -8.37
N GLY A 69 16.66 3.18 -7.57
CA GLY A 69 17.23 1.94 -8.05
C GLY A 69 16.21 0.84 -8.37
N LEU A 70 14.94 1.03 -8.00
CA LEU A 70 13.92 -0.03 -8.11
C LEU A 70 13.31 -0.12 -9.50
N GLU A 71 13.35 0.93 -10.29
CA GLU A 71 12.81 0.96 -11.66
C GLU A 71 13.51 -0.03 -12.60
N VAL A 72 14.76 -0.40 -12.31
CA VAL A 72 15.57 -1.30 -13.13
C VAL A 72 15.34 -2.77 -12.77
N GLU A 73 14.75 -3.05 -11.61
CA GLU A 73 14.60 -4.42 -11.10
C GLU A 73 13.30 -5.07 -11.54
N SER A 74 13.42 -6.13 -12.32
CA SER A 74 12.26 -6.86 -12.84
C SER A 74 11.79 -8.02 -11.95
N ASN A 75 12.61 -8.51 -11.01
CA ASN A 75 12.38 -9.80 -10.35
C ASN A 75 11.67 -9.72 -8.99
N GLY A 76 11.33 -8.51 -8.50
CA GLY A 76 10.71 -8.35 -7.19
C GLY A 76 11.69 -8.54 -6.03
N TYR A 77 11.18 -8.77 -4.85
CA TYR A 77 11.96 -8.82 -3.60
C TYR A 77 11.59 -10.05 -2.77
N VAL A 78 12.49 -10.43 -1.85
CA VAL A 78 12.31 -11.60 -1.00
C VAL A 78 11.68 -11.20 0.34
N VAL A 79 10.62 -11.90 0.74
CA VAL A 79 10.05 -11.90 2.08
C VAL A 79 10.52 -13.18 2.79
N LYS A 80 11.23 -13.02 3.91
CA LYS A 80 11.59 -14.08 4.85
C LYS A 80 10.49 -14.15 5.92
N SER A 81 9.73 -15.22 5.96
CA SER A 81 8.73 -15.46 7.00
C SER A 81 9.23 -16.41 8.06
N MET A 82 8.80 -16.20 9.32
CA MET A 82 9.12 -17.09 10.42
C MET A 82 7.86 -17.40 11.21
N SER A 83 7.58 -18.70 11.38
CA SER A 83 6.48 -19.16 12.21
C SER A 83 6.82 -19.08 13.70
N SER A 84 5.82 -19.15 14.55
CA SER A 84 5.98 -19.28 16.01
C SER A 84 6.76 -20.53 16.43
N SER A 85 6.78 -21.59 15.59
CA SER A 85 7.57 -22.80 15.78
C SER A 85 9.02 -22.69 15.29
N GLY A 86 9.42 -21.52 14.76
CA GLY A 86 10.76 -21.28 14.19
C GLY A 86 10.95 -21.78 12.76
N LYS A 87 9.90 -22.26 12.09
CA LYS A 87 10.00 -22.62 10.66
C LYS A 87 10.19 -21.35 9.82
N VAL A 88 11.21 -21.37 8.96
CA VAL A 88 11.54 -20.27 8.06
C VAL A 88 11.05 -20.59 6.65
N GLY A 89 10.41 -19.62 6.00
CA GLY A 89 10.04 -19.64 4.59
C GLY A 89 10.63 -18.46 3.85
N PHE A 90 10.87 -18.62 2.55
CA PHE A 90 11.31 -17.55 1.66
C PHE A 90 10.37 -17.49 0.47
N ARG A 91 9.92 -16.28 0.16
CA ARG A 91 9.02 -16.01 -0.95
C ARG A 91 9.49 -14.77 -1.71
N ARG A 92 9.54 -14.87 -3.04
CA ARG A 92 9.73 -13.72 -3.92
C ARG A 92 8.36 -13.13 -4.26
N VAL A 93 8.18 -11.84 -3.99
CA VAL A 93 6.97 -11.10 -4.31
C VAL A 93 7.21 -10.30 -5.58
N ARG A 94 6.34 -10.44 -6.57
CA ARG A 94 6.51 -9.96 -7.93
C ARG A 94 5.39 -9.03 -8.40
N SER A 95 4.40 -8.75 -7.57
CA SER A 95 3.19 -7.99 -7.91
C SER A 95 3.42 -6.52 -8.27
N HIS A 96 4.59 -5.94 -7.93
CA HIS A 96 4.92 -4.59 -8.36
C HIS A 96 5.46 -4.61 -9.79
N VAL A 97 4.80 -3.89 -10.67
CA VAL A 97 5.11 -3.82 -12.11
C VAL A 97 5.53 -2.42 -12.56
N HIS A 98 5.39 -1.42 -11.70
CA HIS A 98 5.81 -0.05 -11.96
C HIS A 98 6.21 0.66 -10.66
N PHE A 99 7.16 1.60 -10.77
CA PHE A 99 7.64 2.42 -9.67
C PHE A 99 7.69 3.88 -10.11
N ALA A 100 7.12 4.78 -9.32
CA ALA A 100 7.13 6.22 -9.59
C ALA A 100 7.55 6.98 -8.33
N ASP A 101 8.55 7.84 -8.47
CA ASP A 101 8.98 8.73 -7.38
C ASP A 101 8.33 10.11 -7.54
N TRP A 102 7.28 10.37 -6.77
CA TRP A 102 6.59 11.65 -6.81
C TRP A 102 7.49 12.83 -6.44
N THR A 103 8.49 12.59 -5.60
CA THR A 103 9.41 13.65 -5.15
C THR A 103 10.37 14.11 -6.26
N GLN A 104 10.55 13.30 -7.31
CA GLN A 104 11.46 13.56 -8.43
C GLN A 104 10.69 13.78 -9.75
N GLY A 105 9.53 13.17 -9.89
CA GLY A 105 8.71 13.25 -11.10
C GLY A 105 7.21 13.33 -10.75
N PRO A 106 6.73 14.46 -10.20
CA PRO A 106 5.35 14.55 -9.74
C PRO A 106 4.34 14.27 -10.84
N ASP A 107 4.53 14.82 -12.04
CA ASP A 107 3.58 14.67 -13.13
C ASP A 107 3.37 13.20 -13.53
N SER A 108 4.45 12.41 -13.61
CA SER A 108 4.37 10.99 -13.97
C SER A 108 3.70 10.16 -12.87
N ALA A 109 3.97 10.45 -11.61
CA ALA A 109 3.37 9.76 -10.48
C ALA A 109 1.87 10.09 -10.32
N GLU A 110 1.48 11.34 -10.51
CA GLU A 110 0.08 11.79 -10.46
C GLU A 110 -0.73 11.23 -11.63
N ALA A 111 -0.14 11.12 -12.83
CA ALA A 111 -0.78 10.58 -14.03
C ALA A 111 -1.16 9.09 -13.91
N LEU A 112 -0.60 8.35 -12.94
CA LEU A 112 -0.97 6.96 -12.71
C LEU A 112 -2.47 6.78 -12.39
N LEU A 113 -3.08 7.71 -11.64
CA LEU A 113 -4.51 7.64 -11.36
C LEU A 113 -5.37 7.99 -12.59
N ALA A 114 -4.78 8.59 -13.60
CA ALA A 114 -5.43 8.86 -14.88
C ALA A 114 -5.23 7.74 -15.93
N LEU A 115 -4.73 6.58 -15.54
CA LEU A 115 -4.74 5.38 -16.36
C LEU A 115 -6.13 4.71 -16.31
N PRO A 116 -6.71 4.32 -17.46
CA PRO A 116 -8.01 3.65 -17.51
C PRO A 116 -8.02 2.29 -16.77
N SER A 117 -6.88 1.62 -16.70
CA SER A 117 -6.73 0.33 -16.01
C SER A 117 -6.73 0.44 -14.47
N VAL A 118 -6.45 1.63 -13.93
CA VAL A 118 -6.38 1.83 -12.47
C VAL A 118 -7.77 2.00 -11.88
N HIS A 119 -8.13 1.09 -10.97
CA HIS A 119 -9.42 1.07 -10.28
C HIS A 119 -9.30 1.18 -8.76
N MET A 120 -8.10 0.98 -8.22
CA MET A 120 -7.88 0.94 -6.77
C MET A 120 -6.60 1.68 -6.38
N VAL A 121 -6.68 2.43 -5.29
CA VAL A 121 -5.52 2.97 -4.58
C VAL A 121 -5.43 2.31 -3.23
N THR A 122 -4.22 1.91 -2.81
CA THR A 122 -3.95 1.45 -1.45
C THR A 122 -2.90 2.34 -0.80
N ILE A 123 -2.97 2.57 0.51
CA ILE A 123 -2.12 3.53 1.21
C ILE A 123 -1.53 2.90 2.46
N THR A 124 -0.19 3.02 2.62
CA THR A 124 0.53 2.74 3.86
C THR A 124 1.62 3.79 4.08
N VAL A 125 1.28 4.86 4.79
CA VAL A 125 2.18 6.02 5.01
C VAL A 125 2.51 6.24 6.48
N THR A 126 2.07 5.35 7.34
CA THR A 126 2.14 5.44 8.80
C THR A 126 1.25 6.57 9.37
N GLU A 127 0.97 6.49 10.66
CA GLU A 127 0.06 7.41 11.35
C GLU A 127 0.44 8.89 11.18
N SER A 128 1.75 9.20 11.23
CA SER A 128 2.26 10.57 11.04
C SER A 128 2.03 11.13 9.62
N GLY A 129 1.90 10.27 8.61
CA GLY A 129 1.67 10.68 7.21
C GLY A 129 0.26 11.20 6.93
N TYR A 130 -0.63 11.14 7.92
CA TYR A 130 -1.99 11.68 7.82
C TYR A 130 -2.15 13.08 8.41
N TYR A 131 -1.11 13.63 9.05
CA TYR A 131 -1.10 15.01 9.57
C TYR A 131 -2.33 15.34 10.43
N LEU A 132 -2.64 14.46 11.39
CA LEU A 132 -3.81 14.58 12.25
C LEU A 132 -3.48 15.31 13.55
N ASP A 133 -4.46 16.03 14.07
CA ASP A 133 -4.46 16.54 15.43
C ASP A 133 -4.87 15.46 16.46
N GLU A 134 -4.93 15.80 17.74
CA GLU A 134 -5.33 14.89 18.82
C GLU A 134 -6.77 14.36 18.70
N ALA A 135 -7.64 15.07 17.97
CA ALA A 135 -9.00 14.65 17.68
C ALA A 135 -9.13 13.79 16.42
N GLY A 136 -8.02 13.53 15.71
CA GLY A 136 -8.00 12.78 14.46
C GLY A 136 -8.51 13.57 13.25
N ALA A 137 -8.60 14.90 13.36
CA ALA A 137 -8.90 15.78 12.24
C ALA A 137 -7.61 16.27 11.57
N LEU A 138 -7.72 16.70 10.31
CA LEU A 138 -6.61 17.31 9.58
C LEU A 138 -6.06 18.49 10.39
N ASN A 139 -4.74 18.52 10.61
CA ASN A 139 -4.08 19.60 11.34
C ASN A 139 -3.50 20.65 10.36
N PRO A 140 -4.20 21.77 10.08
CA PRO A 140 -3.71 22.79 9.17
C PRO A 140 -2.54 23.59 9.74
N GLU A 141 -2.28 23.47 11.04
CA GLU A 141 -1.15 24.15 11.71
C GLU A 141 0.13 23.32 11.70
N ASP A 142 0.08 22.04 11.28
CA ASP A 142 1.30 21.28 11.02
C ASP A 142 2.16 22.02 10.00
N PRO A 143 3.48 22.19 10.22
CA PRO A 143 4.34 23.00 9.35
C PRO A 143 4.32 22.57 7.88
N VAL A 144 4.25 21.26 7.59
CA VAL A 144 4.20 20.73 6.22
C VAL A 144 2.84 21.03 5.59
N MET A 145 1.76 20.75 6.33
CA MET A 145 0.39 20.99 5.87
C MET A 145 0.16 22.48 5.65
N LYS A 146 0.59 23.33 6.57
CA LYS A 146 0.46 24.80 6.47
C LYS A 146 1.20 25.36 5.26
N ALA A 147 2.40 24.89 4.98
CA ALA A 147 3.16 25.29 3.80
C ALA A 147 2.41 24.91 2.51
N GLU A 148 1.93 23.66 2.43
CA GLU A 148 1.20 23.14 1.28
C GLU A 148 -0.14 23.89 1.05
N LEU A 149 -0.92 24.10 2.10
CA LEU A 149 -2.15 24.88 2.06
C LEU A 149 -1.94 26.36 1.70
N SER A 150 -0.72 26.87 1.93
CA SER A 150 -0.32 28.23 1.55
C SER A 150 0.25 28.33 0.14
N GLY A 151 0.21 27.25 -0.66
CA GLY A 151 0.61 27.22 -2.07
C GLY A 151 2.04 26.72 -2.33
N ALA A 152 2.70 26.10 -1.34
CA ALA A 152 3.92 25.35 -1.61
C ALA A 152 3.61 24.11 -2.46
N ASN A 153 4.64 23.54 -3.13
CA ASN A 153 4.48 22.27 -3.81
C ASN A 153 4.04 21.19 -2.80
N PRO A 154 3.00 20.44 -3.12
CA PRO A 154 2.47 19.44 -2.21
C PRO A 154 3.46 18.29 -1.99
N THR A 155 3.47 17.80 -0.76
CA THR A 155 4.32 16.68 -0.31
C THR A 155 3.55 15.68 0.55
N THR A 156 2.25 15.97 0.79
CA THR A 156 1.37 15.12 1.60
C THR A 156 0.54 14.18 0.73
N ILE A 157 -0.02 13.13 1.34
CA ILE A 157 -0.95 12.24 0.64
C ILE A 157 -2.18 12.98 0.11
N TYR A 158 -2.62 14.03 0.82
CA TYR A 158 -3.78 14.82 0.40
C TYR A 158 -3.48 15.62 -0.86
N GLY A 159 -2.29 16.23 -0.93
CA GLY A 159 -1.85 16.94 -2.12
C GLY A 159 -1.67 16.01 -3.31
N TYR A 160 -1.08 14.82 -3.11
CA TYR A 160 -1.00 13.81 -4.16
C TYR A 160 -2.39 13.39 -4.64
N LEU A 161 -3.29 13.01 -3.71
CA LEU A 161 -4.65 12.57 -4.05
C LEU A 161 -5.44 13.67 -4.75
N SER A 162 -5.39 14.91 -4.26
CA SER A 162 -6.07 16.06 -4.90
C SER A 162 -5.64 16.22 -6.35
N ARG A 163 -4.33 16.27 -6.63
CA ARG A 163 -3.81 16.44 -7.98
C ARG A 163 -4.10 15.25 -8.89
N ALA A 164 -3.85 14.04 -8.41
CA ALA A 164 -4.05 12.83 -9.19
C ALA A 164 -5.54 12.56 -9.50
N LEU A 165 -6.44 12.84 -8.55
CA LEU A 165 -7.88 12.74 -8.77
C LEU A 165 -8.40 13.84 -9.72
N ALA A 166 -7.83 15.04 -9.66
CA ALA A 166 -8.14 16.11 -10.62
C ALA A 166 -7.77 15.70 -12.06
N LEU A 167 -6.61 15.07 -12.24
CA LEU A 167 -6.21 14.52 -13.56
C LEU A 167 -7.17 13.41 -14.02
N ARG A 168 -7.56 12.49 -13.13
CA ARG A 168 -8.54 11.44 -13.45
C ARG A 168 -9.88 12.03 -13.88
N LYS A 169 -10.40 13.01 -13.13
CA LYS A 169 -11.61 13.76 -13.47
C LYS A 169 -11.50 14.44 -14.83
N ALA A 170 -10.40 15.16 -15.08
CA ALA A 170 -10.15 15.87 -16.34
C ALA A 170 -10.04 14.90 -17.53
N ALA A 171 -9.52 13.69 -17.32
CA ALA A 171 -9.49 12.63 -18.33
C ALA A 171 -10.85 11.94 -18.55
N ASN A 172 -11.90 12.38 -17.84
CA ASN A 172 -13.24 11.80 -17.88
C ASN A 172 -13.25 10.29 -17.60
N LEU A 173 -12.36 9.83 -16.70
CA LEU A 173 -12.33 8.48 -16.20
C LEU A 173 -13.31 8.33 -15.05
N GLY A 174 -13.87 7.13 -14.93
CA GLY A 174 -14.90 6.85 -13.93
C GLY A 174 -14.34 6.61 -12.53
N GLU A 175 -15.11 5.90 -11.78
CA GLU A 175 -14.99 5.61 -10.35
C GLU A 175 -13.65 4.99 -9.96
N ILE A 176 -13.24 5.20 -8.69
CA ILE A 176 -12.05 4.60 -8.09
C ILE A 176 -12.30 4.36 -6.59
N SER A 177 -11.70 3.33 -6.03
CA SER A 177 -11.78 3.05 -4.60
C SER A 177 -10.41 3.25 -3.94
N ILE A 178 -10.36 3.95 -2.79
CA ILE A 178 -9.14 4.29 -2.08
C ILE A 178 -9.15 3.62 -0.69
N LEU A 179 -8.24 2.67 -0.48
CA LEU A 179 -8.12 1.90 0.76
C LEU A 179 -6.95 2.39 1.59
N CYS A 180 -7.24 2.92 2.76
CA CYS A 180 -6.22 3.07 3.78
C CYS A 180 -5.91 1.70 4.40
N CYS A 181 -4.64 1.29 4.38
CA CYS A 181 -4.16 0.02 4.90
C CYS A 181 -3.21 0.22 6.11
N ASP A 182 -3.26 1.38 6.75
CA ASP A 182 -2.56 1.65 8.00
C ASP A 182 -3.38 1.21 9.22
N ASN A 183 -2.68 0.92 10.30
CA ASN A 183 -3.28 0.47 11.56
C ASN A 183 -3.93 1.63 12.33
N ILE A 184 -4.96 2.23 11.73
CA ILE A 184 -5.75 3.34 12.27
C ILE A 184 -7.20 2.90 12.30
N ARG A 185 -7.88 3.18 13.41
CA ARG A 185 -9.30 2.82 13.54
C ARG A 185 -10.17 3.59 12.56
N GLN A 186 -11.10 2.89 11.89
CA GLN A 186 -11.97 3.44 10.84
C GLN A 186 -11.18 4.22 9.77
N ASN A 187 -10.08 3.66 9.34
CA ASN A 187 -9.06 4.30 8.51
C ASN A 187 -9.60 4.88 7.20
N GLY A 188 -10.52 4.20 6.53
CA GLY A 188 -11.18 4.72 5.31
C GLY A 188 -11.99 5.98 5.57
N LYS A 189 -12.81 5.98 6.64
CA LYS A 189 -13.63 7.16 7.02
C LYS A 189 -12.76 8.32 7.49
N MET A 190 -11.67 8.01 8.20
CA MET A 190 -10.69 9.02 8.60
C MET A 190 -10.04 9.68 7.37
N LEU A 191 -9.58 8.88 6.42
CA LEU A 191 -8.98 9.38 5.18
C LEU A 191 -9.97 10.24 4.37
N GLN A 192 -11.20 9.74 4.17
CA GLN A 192 -12.27 10.46 3.48
C GLN A 192 -12.53 11.83 4.10
N ARG A 193 -12.80 11.88 5.41
CA ARG A 193 -13.09 13.13 6.13
C ARG A 193 -11.95 14.14 5.96
N ASN A 194 -10.71 13.70 6.09
CA ASN A 194 -9.58 14.61 6.05
C ASN A 194 -9.20 15.04 4.62
N LEU A 195 -9.45 14.21 3.61
CA LEU A 195 -9.34 14.64 2.21
C LEU A 195 -10.37 15.72 1.89
N PHE A 196 -11.62 15.56 2.34
CA PHE A 196 -12.64 16.61 2.17
C PHE A 196 -12.28 17.91 2.90
N ALA A 197 -11.74 17.81 4.13
CA ALA A 197 -11.24 18.99 4.85
C ALA A 197 -10.11 19.70 4.10
N TYR A 198 -9.19 18.94 3.51
CA TYR A 198 -8.12 19.48 2.67
C TYR A 198 -8.68 20.22 1.44
N LEU A 199 -9.60 19.59 0.69
CA LEU A 199 -10.23 20.19 -0.49
C LEU A 199 -11.05 21.45 -0.16
N ASP A 200 -11.74 21.44 0.98
CA ASP A 200 -12.52 22.61 1.47
C ASP A 200 -11.60 23.80 1.75
N ILE A 201 -10.48 23.59 2.44
CA ILE A 201 -9.49 24.64 2.72
C ILE A 201 -8.88 25.17 1.41
N GLN A 202 -8.64 24.30 0.42
CA GLN A 202 -8.16 24.71 -0.91
C GLN A 202 -9.23 25.43 -1.75
N GLY A 203 -10.50 25.39 -1.34
CA GLY A 203 -11.63 25.93 -2.08
C GLY A 203 -11.98 25.16 -3.36
N ASP A 204 -11.51 23.91 -3.50
CA ASP A 204 -11.77 23.07 -4.68
C ASP A 204 -13.08 22.30 -4.54
N THR A 205 -14.19 23.04 -4.57
CA THR A 205 -15.54 22.47 -4.44
C THR A 205 -15.91 21.56 -5.62
N ASP A 206 -15.44 21.86 -6.82
CA ASP A 206 -15.71 21.08 -8.03
C ASP A 206 -15.06 19.69 -7.96
N LEU A 207 -13.85 19.59 -7.45
CA LEU A 207 -13.21 18.29 -7.20
C LEU A 207 -13.86 17.56 -6.02
N ALA A 208 -14.20 18.26 -4.95
CA ALA A 208 -14.88 17.67 -3.79
C ALA A 208 -16.22 17.02 -4.17
N ASP A 209 -17.04 17.69 -4.99
CA ASP A 209 -18.30 17.13 -5.49
C ASP A 209 -18.08 15.89 -6.37
N TRP A 210 -17.06 15.91 -7.22
CA TRP A 210 -16.71 14.73 -8.03
C TRP A 210 -16.22 13.58 -7.15
N VAL A 211 -15.33 13.83 -6.18
CA VAL A 211 -14.84 12.81 -5.23
C VAL A 211 -16.01 12.18 -4.48
N LYS A 212 -16.98 12.98 -4.03
CA LYS A 212 -18.17 12.50 -3.31
C LYS A 212 -19.01 11.52 -4.12
N SER A 213 -19.07 11.69 -5.44
CA SER A 213 -19.88 10.85 -6.33
C SER A 213 -19.12 9.69 -6.98
N SER A 214 -17.79 9.77 -7.03
CA SER A 214 -16.97 8.88 -7.87
C SER A 214 -15.87 8.13 -7.10
N VAL A 215 -15.74 8.39 -5.79
CA VAL A 215 -14.70 7.75 -4.97
C VAL A 215 -15.29 7.14 -3.72
N THR A 216 -14.96 5.87 -3.43
CA THR A 216 -15.25 5.23 -2.15
C THR A 216 -14.00 5.03 -1.32
N PHE A 217 -14.19 4.97 0.00
CA PHE A 217 -13.12 4.85 0.99
C PHE A 217 -13.38 3.67 1.94
N PRO A 218 -13.33 2.42 1.45
CA PRO A 218 -13.55 1.26 2.30
C PRO A 218 -12.59 1.25 3.50
N CYS A 219 -13.11 0.95 4.69
CA CYS A 219 -12.25 0.69 5.84
C CYS A 219 -11.57 -0.66 5.72
N SER A 220 -10.37 -0.79 6.30
CA SER A 220 -9.69 -2.08 6.35
C SER A 220 -9.02 -2.33 7.70
N MET A 221 -8.98 -3.59 8.12
CA MET A 221 -8.16 -4.05 9.22
C MET A 221 -7.05 -4.94 8.67
N VAL A 222 -5.82 -4.60 9.00
CA VAL A 222 -4.61 -5.29 8.57
C VAL A 222 -3.89 -5.83 9.79
N ASP A 223 -3.36 -7.05 9.69
CA ASP A 223 -2.58 -7.64 10.78
C ASP A 223 -1.44 -8.50 10.25
N ARG A 224 -0.23 -8.12 10.60
CA ARG A 224 1.01 -8.85 10.42
C ARG A 224 2.14 -8.14 11.14
N ILE A 225 3.02 -8.87 11.83
CA ILE A 225 4.24 -8.30 12.39
C ILE A 225 5.33 -8.28 11.33
N THR A 226 5.86 -7.08 11.06
CA THR A 226 6.97 -6.86 10.12
C THR A 226 8.09 -6.09 10.82
N PRO A 227 9.07 -6.80 11.42
CA PRO A 227 10.22 -6.17 12.03
C PRO A 227 11.03 -5.36 11.02
N ARG A 228 11.78 -4.39 11.51
CA ARG A 228 12.68 -3.62 10.65
C ARG A 228 13.70 -4.54 9.98
N SER A 229 13.93 -4.33 8.69
CA SER A 229 15.00 -5.03 7.96
C SER A 229 16.36 -4.64 8.53
N THR A 230 17.24 -5.62 8.63
CA THR A 230 18.61 -5.45 9.13
C THR A 230 19.64 -5.83 8.08
N ASP A 231 20.87 -5.36 8.22
CA ASP A 231 21.97 -5.78 7.33
C ASP A 231 22.22 -7.28 7.39
N ALA A 232 22.01 -7.91 8.56
CA ALA A 232 22.10 -9.36 8.72
C ALA A 232 21.03 -10.09 7.88
N LEU A 233 19.78 -9.60 7.86
CA LEU A 233 18.75 -10.15 7.00
C LEU A 233 19.11 -10.01 5.52
N ARG A 234 19.64 -8.86 5.13
CA ARG A 234 20.08 -8.62 3.76
C ARG A 234 21.21 -9.59 3.36
N PHE A 235 22.23 -9.72 4.19
CA PHE A 235 23.33 -10.65 3.97
C PHE A 235 22.85 -12.10 3.85
N ASP A 236 21.96 -12.55 4.74
CA ASP A 236 21.37 -13.89 4.72
C ASP A 236 20.65 -14.16 3.39
N VAL A 237 19.78 -13.25 2.96
CA VAL A 237 18.98 -13.42 1.74
C VAL A 237 19.85 -13.35 0.49
N GLU A 238 20.78 -12.39 0.41
CA GLU A 238 21.67 -12.23 -0.74
C GLU A 238 22.66 -13.39 -0.87
N SER A 239 23.09 -13.99 0.24
CA SER A 239 23.94 -15.19 0.22
C SER A 239 23.23 -16.43 -0.32
N LEU A 240 21.90 -16.50 -0.17
CA LEU A 240 21.08 -17.62 -0.61
C LEU A 240 20.56 -17.45 -2.04
N PHE A 241 20.16 -16.24 -2.42
CA PHE A 241 19.39 -15.99 -3.64
C PHE A 241 20.02 -14.96 -4.58
N GLY A 242 21.22 -14.48 -4.24
CA GLY A 242 21.93 -13.45 -4.98
C GLY A 242 21.56 -12.01 -4.58
N PRO A 243 22.33 -11.02 -5.04
CA PRO A 243 22.09 -9.61 -4.74
C PRO A 243 20.79 -9.12 -5.36
N SER A 244 20.15 -8.18 -4.68
CA SER A 244 18.95 -7.50 -5.15
C SER A 244 18.98 -6.01 -4.76
N PRO A 245 18.52 -5.09 -5.62
CA PRO A 245 18.33 -3.69 -5.25
C PRO A 245 17.25 -3.53 -4.18
N PHE A 246 16.31 -4.45 -4.11
CA PHE A 246 15.29 -4.46 -3.07
C PHE A 246 15.85 -5.01 -1.76
N ALA A 247 15.78 -4.23 -0.71
CA ALA A 247 16.00 -4.77 0.63
C ALA A 247 14.98 -5.87 0.93
N PRO A 248 15.40 -7.03 1.43
CA PRO A 248 14.46 -8.08 1.83
C PRO A 248 13.62 -7.62 3.01
N VAL A 249 12.44 -8.23 3.16
CA VAL A 249 11.53 -7.96 4.28
C VAL A 249 11.42 -9.19 5.15
N MET A 250 11.41 -9.00 6.47
CA MET A 250 11.09 -10.04 7.45
C MET A 250 9.65 -9.87 7.94
N ALA A 251 8.94 -10.99 8.09
CA ALA A 251 7.60 -10.99 8.64
C ALA A 251 7.33 -12.28 9.43
N GLU A 252 6.31 -12.27 10.28
CA GLU A 252 5.74 -13.51 10.80
C GLU A 252 4.96 -14.25 9.69
N ASP A 253 4.62 -15.51 9.91
CA ASP A 253 3.81 -16.29 8.97
C ASP A 253 2.32 -15.93 9.02
N PHE A 254 1.83 -15.40 10.15
CA PHE A 254 0.45 -14.90 10.25
C PHE A 254 0.23 -13.70 9.32
N LEU A 255 -0.90 -13.71 8.63
CA LEU A 255 -1.29 -12.68 7.68
C LEU A 255 -2.81 -12.57 7.67
N GLN A 256 -3.35 -11.38 7.96
CA GLN A 256 -4.78 -11.13 7.91
C GLN A 256 -5.09 -9.77 7.28
N TRP A 257 -6.02 -9.77 6.36
CA TRP A 257 -6.59 -8.56 5.77
C TRP A 257 -8.10 -8.67 5.73
N VAL A 258 -8.77 -7.73 6.40
CA VAL A 258 -10.23 -7.60 6.38
C VAL A 258 -10.56 -6.27 5.75
N VAL A 259 -11.47 -6.26 4.79
CA VAL A 259 -11.81 -5.07 3.99
C VAL A 259 -13.33 -4.91 3.97
N GLU A 260 -13.77 -3.67 4.13
CA GLU A 260 -15.18 -3.30 3.98
C GLU A 260 -15.58 -3.44 2.49
N ASP A 261 -16.68 -4.14 2.22
CA ASP A 261 -17.16 -4.36 0.85
C ASP A 261 -17.97 -3.15 0.37
N ASP A 262 -17.30 -2.02 0.23
CA ASP A 262 -17.83 -0.73 -0.22
C ASP A 262 -16.99 -0.20 -1.40
N PHE A 263 -16.97 -0.96 -2.50
CA PHE A 263 -16.24 -0.60 -3.71
C PHE A 263 -17.19 -0.07 -4.77
N ILE A 264 -16.89 1.13 -5.30
CA ILE A 264 -17.61 1.71 -6.44
C ILE A 264 -16.98 1.27 -7.77
N ALA A 265 -15.67 1.03 -7.79
CA ALA A 265 -14.92 0.59 -8.97
C ALA A 265 -14.68 -0.93 -8.98
N ALA A 266 -14.16 -1.43 -10.10
CA ALA A 266 -13.72 -2.83 -10.18
C ALA A 266 -12.62 -3.12 -9.15
N ARG A 267 -12.56 -4.35 -8.67
CA ARG A 267 -11.55 -4.83 -7.71
C ARG A 267 -11.17 -6.28 -7.99
N PRO A 268 -9.99 -6.73 -7.56
CA PRO A 268 -9.66 -8.16 -7.60
C PRO A 268 -10.53 -8.96 -6.62
N ASP A 269 -10.86 -10.18 -6.96
CA ASP A 269 -11.62 -11.10 -6.09
C ASP A 269 -10.70 -11.70 -5.02
N LEU A 270 -10.17 -10.84 -4.15
CA LEU A 270 -9.20 -11.18 -3.10
C LEU A 270 -9.68 -12.23 -2.07
N PRO A 271 -11.00 -12.48 -1.86
CA PRO A 271 -11.43 -13.63 -1.09
C PRO A 271 -10.87 -14.98 -1.58
N LYS A 272 -10.56 -15.12 -2.86
CA LYS A 272 -9.90 -16.32 -3.41
C LYS A 272 -8.52 -16.60 -2.80
N VAL A 273 -7.87 -15.58 -2.27
CA VAL A 273 -6.56 -15.67 -1.64
C VAL A 273 -6.59 -15.38 -0.13
N GLY A 274 -7.79 -15.41 0.48
CA GLY A 274 -7.95 -15.35 1.93
C GLY A 274 -8.20 -13.97 2.53
N VAL A 275 -8.39 -12.91 1.73
CA VAL A 275 -8.88 -11.62 2.23
C VAL A 275 -10.34 -11.75 2.63
N ILE A 276 -10.70 -11.23 3.79
CA ILE A 276 -12.07 -11.26 4.29
C ILE A 276 -12.78 -9.96 3.89
N PHE A 277 -13.87 -10.08 3.12
CA PHE A 277 -14.74 -8.95 2.83
C PHE A 277 -15.94 -8.95 3.77
N THR A 278 -16.27 -7.80 4.33
CA THR A 278 -17.33 -7.63 5.32
C THR A 278 -18.07 -6.31 5.10
N LYS A 279 -19.27 -6.19 5.63
CA LYS A 279 -20.00 -4.92 5.65
C LYS A 279 -19.55 -3.98 6.77
N ASN A 280 -18.81 -4.49 7.75
CA ASN A 280 -18.32 -3.73 8.88
C ASN A 280 -17.03 -4.35 9.42
N VAL A 281 -15.96 -3.56 9.47
CA VAL A 281 -14.64 -3.99 9.98
C VAL A 281 -14.50 -3.82 11.50
N ASP A 282 -15.34 -3.02 12.15
CA ASP A 282 -15.24 -2.70 13.58
C ASP A 282 -15.09 -3.93 14.49
N PRO A 283 -15.85 -5.05 14.29
CA PRO A 283 -15.70 -6.22 15.15
C PRO A 283 -14.30 -6.87 15.04
N TYR A 284 -13.65 -6.77 13.90
CA TYR A 284 -12.30 -7.30 13.67
C TYR A 284 -11.25 -6.39 14.30
N GLU A 285 -11.41 -5.07 14.19
CA GLU A 285 -10.55 -4.09 14.87
C GLU A 285 -10.62 -4.28 16.40
N GLU A 286 -11.83 -4.42 16.95
CA GLU A 286 -12.03 -4.66 18.39
C GLU A 286 -11.41 -5.99 18.85
N ALA A 287 -11.59 -7.07 18.08
CA ALA A 287 -11.00 -8.37 18.40
C ALA A 287 -9.47 -8.28 18.42
N LYS A 288 -8.87 -7.62 17.41
CA LYS A 288 -7.42 -7.38 17.35
C LYS A 288 -6.92 -6.62 18.58
N ILE A 289 -7.56 -5.51 18.95
CA ILE A 289 -7.18 -4.71 20.12
C ILE A 289 -7.30 -5.53 21.42
N ARG A 290 -8.35 -6.32 21.59
CA ARG A 290 -8.55 -7.15 22.78
C ARG A 290 -7.50 -8.26 22.90
N ILE A 291 -7.13 -8.89 21.79
CA ILE A 291 -6.09 -9.93 21.77
C ILE A 291 -4.72 -9.32 22.11
N LEU A 292 -4.36 -8.18 21.51
CA LEU A 292 -3.10 -7.49 21.81
C LEU A 292 -3.04 -7.02 23.28
N ASN A 293 -4.12 -6.44 23.80
CA ASN A 293 -4.19 -6.01 25.20
C ASN A 293 -4.22 -7.20 26.18
N GLY A 294 -4.84 -8.32 25.79
CA GLY A 294 -4.83 -9.56 26.59
C GLY A 294 -3.45 -10.22 26.65
N GLY A 295 -2.66 -10.15 25.59
CA GLY A 295 -1.30 -10.70 25.52
C GLY A 295 -0.26 -9.95 26.35
N HIS A 296 -0.53 -8.72 26.76
CA HIS A 296 0.34 -7.92 27.62
C HIS A 296 0.04 -8.05 29.11
N THR A 297 -0.98 -8.82 29.49
CA THR A 297 -1.44 -8.98 30.89
C THR A 297 -1.12 -10.36 31.46
N CYS A 298 -0.37 -11.20 30.73
CA CYS A 298 0.08 -12.52 31.22
C CYS A 298 1.59 -12.54 31.44
#